data_f84136e673d0b1440b5c35bf9180bad2
#
_entry.id   f84136e673d0b1440b5c35bf9180bad2
#
_cell.length_a   1.000
_cell.length_b   1.000
_cell.length_c   1.000
_cell.angle_alpha   90.00
_cell.angle_beta   90.00
_cell.angle_gamma   90.00
#
_symmetry.space_group_name_H-M   'P 1'
#
loop_
_entity.id
_entity.type
_entity.pdbx_description
1 polymer ?
#
loop_
_entity_poly.entity_id
_entity_poly.type
_entity_poly.pdbx_seq_one_letter_code
_entity_poly.pdbx_strand_id
1 'polypeptide(L)'
;PYTFITKTGKIDSSWKPYLFDLAFQTYVVQKCYPKLKVIPYLYLVDKTKSATVDGLNQMFRVQKNKNKRTGIDRLVDDRTQLGDNLMKSINLAHIVDKIIADEFKYYDHLGFEEAIKLLKEVRLNNIYPNWETAFSACKNCEYKLDKQATHHQLSGFEYCFQKQHNWTNIEFNKPNIFNVWDLRGKSLFEQGKIFKEDLVEDDIKLKPQVDGLSRTERQWIQIEKERDKDTSPYFDKAGFEEASKNWNYPYHFIDFETSIVPLPFHKGRTPYEQVAFQFSHHIMHENGRVEHANEYVNVKPGDFPNFEFTQYLHDALVHDEGTIFRYSTHENTILNAIRKQLLASQYTFKVELIQFIESISQATQHTANPWPVPERNMVDLCEVIKDYFYHPLTKGSNSIKKVLPAILSTSTFIQAKYSKDCLLYTSPSPRDDR
;
A
#
# COMPACT_ATOMS: atom_id res chain seq x y z
N PRO A 1 22.20 -4.16 -2.95
CA PRO A 1 22.26 -5.62 -3.14
C PRO A 1 20.90 -6.23 -2.84
N TYR A 2 20.48 -7.24 -3.65
CA TYR A 2 19.25 -7.99 -3.39
C TYR A 2 19.53 -9.02 -2.29
N THR A 3 18.70 -9.03 -1.26
CA THR A 3 18.80 -10.00 -0.15
C THR A 3 17.74 -11.07 -0.33
N PHE A 4 18.11 -12.20 -0.94
CA PHE A 4 17.20 -13.33 -1.19
C PHE A 4 17.01 -14.21 0.05
N ILE A 5 18.00 -14.24 0.93
CA ILE A 5 18.02 -15.03 2.15
C ILE A 5 18.07 -14.08 3.34
N THR A 6 17.20 -14.29 4.30
CA THR A 6 17.14 -13.52 5.55
C THR A 6 18.35 -13.83 6.44
N LYS A 7 18.61 -13.00 7.46
CA LYS A 7 19.64 -13.24 8.47
C LYS A 7 19.45 -14.57 9.22
N THR A 8 18.25 -15.10 9.24
CA THR A 8 17.92 -16.40 9.88
C THR A 8 18.08 -17.60 8.91
N GLY A 9 18.62 -17.39 7.71
CA GLY A 9 18.86 -18.46 6.74
C GLY A 9 17.64 -18.91 5.96
N LYS A 10 16.49 -18.24 6.05
CA LYS A 10 15.26 -18.54 5.30
C LYS A 10 15.18 -17.70 4.02
N ILE A 11 14.49 -18.20 3.00
CA ILE A 11 14.14 -17.37 1.85
C ILE A 11 13.27 -16.19 2.33
N ASP A 12 13.62 -14.98 1.89
CA ASP A 12 12.80 -13.80 2.15
C ASP A 12 11.43 -13.96 1.46
N SER A 13 10.35 -13.66 2.19
CA SER A 13 8.98 -13.89 1.74
C SER A 13 8.62 -13.14 0.47
N SER A 14 9.22 -11.97 0.23
CA SER A 14 9.00 -11.17 -0.97
C SER A 14 9.62 -11.79 -2.23
N TRP A 15 10.68 -12.58 -2.05
CA TRP A 15 11.36 -13.29 -3.15
C TRP A 15 10.89 -14.73 -3.33
N LYS A 16 10.21 -15.30 -2.35
CA LYS A 16 9.80 -16.72 -2.36
C LYS A 16 9.05 -17.13 -3.63
N PRO A 17 8.03 -16.42 -4.11
CA PRO A 17 7.32 -16.79 -5.34
C PRO A 17 8.24 -16.84 -6.58
N TYR A 18 9.10 -15.84 -6.73
CA TYR A 18 10.00 -15.74 -7.89
C TYR A 18 11.08 -16.82 -7.91
N LEU A 19 11.63 -17.15 -6.73
CA LEU A 19 12.67 -18.17 -6.60
C LEU A 19 12.12 -19.57 -6.85
N PHE A 20 10.90 -19.86 -6.37
CA PHE A 20 10.25 -21.15 -6.63
C PHE A 20 9.76 -21.27 -8.06
N ASP A 21 9.31 -20.20 -8.71
CA ASP A 21 9.00 -20.20 -10.13
C ASP A 21 10.25 -20.46 -10.96
N LEU A 22 11.38 -19.80 -10.65
CA LEU A 22 12.65 -20.05 -11.31
C LEU A 22 13.13 -21.49 -11.12
N ALA A 23 12.98 -22.06 -9.92
CA ALA A 23 13.32 -23.45 -9.63
C ALA A 23 12.44 -24.41 -10.44
N PHE A 24 11.13 -24.13 -10.52
CA PHE A 24 10.20 -24.94 -11.32
C PHE A 24 10.56 -24.91 -12.81
N GLN A 25 10.80 -23.73 -13.37
CA GLN A 25 11.22 -23.61 -14.78
C GLN A 25 12.54 -24.34 -15.05
N THR A 26 13.52 -24.20 -14.15
CA THR A 26 14.81 -24.90 -14.24
C THR A 26 14.62 -26.42 -14.22
N TYR A 27 13.81 -26.93 -13.29
CA TYR A 27 13.48 -28.34 -13.16
C TYR A 27 12.82 -28.89 -14.43
N VAL A 28 11.85 -28.19 -15.01
CA VAL A 28 11.18 -28.58 -16.24
C VAL A 28 12.18 -28.70 -17.41
N VAL A 29 13.05 -27.70 -17.58
CA VAL A 29 14.06 -27.70 -18.63
C VAL A 29 15.06 -28.86 -18.45
N GLN A 30 15.53 -29.10 -17.23
CA GLN A 30 16.44 -30.22 -16.90
C GLN A 30 15.80 -31.59 -17.17
N LYS A 31 14.51 -31.75 -16.84
CA LYS A 31 13.79 -33.01 -17.13
C LYS A 31 13.56 -33.23 -18.63
N CYS A 32 13.27 -32.17 -19.39
CA CYS A 32 13.09 -32.25 -20.86
C CYS A 32 14.41 -32.45 -21.59
N TYR A 33 15.49 -31.87 -21.08
CA TYR A 33 16.82 -31.91 -21.75
C TYR A 33 17.92 -32.32 -20.76
N PRO A 34 17.99 -33.60 -20.35
CA PRO A 34 18.90 -34.05 -19.28
C PRO A 34 20.41 -33.87 -19.59
N LYS A 35 20.76 -33.67 -20.86
CA LYS A 35 22.15 -33.47 -21.29
C LYS A 35 22.58 -32.00 -21.21
N LEU A 36 21.65 -31.05 -20.97
CA LEU A 36 21.96 -29.63 -20.89
C LEU A 36 22.34 -29.26 -19.47
N LYS A 37 23.39 -28.44 -19.34
CA LYS A 37 23.68 -27.73 -18.10
C LYS A 37 22.83 -26.45 -18.04
N VAL A 38 21.83 -26.41 -17.18
CA VAL A 38 20.94 -25.25 -17.00
C VAL A 38 21.47 -24.38 -15.89
N ILE A 39 21.67 -23.09 -16.15
CA ILE A 39 22.09 -22.09 -15.16
C ILE A 39 21.00 -21.05 -15.05
N PRO A 40 20.25 -21.00 -13.93
CA PRO A 40 19.15 -20.06 -13.75
C PRO A 40 19.64 -18.65 -13.35
N TYR A 41 19.08 -17.65 -14.01
CA TYR A 41 19.30 -16.22 -13.70
C TYR A 41 17.97 -15.51 -13.52
N LEU A 42 17.91 -14.61 -12.55
CA LEU A 42 16.90 -13.55 -12.53
C LEU A 42 17.46 -12.31 -13.24
N TYR A 43 16.67 -11.75 -14.14
CA TYR A 43 16.99 -10.51 -14.83
C TYR A 43 16.12 -9.38 -14.25
N LEU A 44 16.74 -8.53 -13.44
CA LEU A 44 16.06 -7.55 -12.62
C LEU A 44 16.52 -6.13 -12.93
N VAL A 45 15.64 -5.16 -12.68
CA VAL A 45 15.99 -3.73 -12.77
C VAL A 45 17.00 -3.39 -11.67
N ASP A 46 18.14 -2.79 -12.04
CA ASP A 46 19.18 -2.39 -11.10
C ASP A 46 18.90 -0.97 -10.57
N LYS A 47 18.44 -0.86 -9.32
CA LYS A 47 18.15 0.42 -8.66
C LYS A 47 19.38 1.29 -8.39
N THR A 48 20.59 0.80 -8.65
CA THR A 48 21.84 1.55 -8.46
C THR A 48 22.33 2.23 -9.73
N LYS A 49 21.73 1.90 -10.88
CA LYS A 49 22.03 2.51 -12.17
C LYS A 49 21.12 3.71 -12.44
N SER A 50 21.64 4.68 -13.18
CA SER A 50 20.87 5.85 -13.60
C SER A 50 20.58 5.80 -15.09
N ALA A 51 19.41 6.28 -15.49
CA ALA A 51 19.06 6.45 -16.90
C ALA A 51 19.99 7.46 -17.59
N THR A 52 20.50 7.13 -18.77
CA THR A 52 21.38 7.99 -19.54
C THR A 52 20.63 8.83 -20.58
N VAL A 53 19.32 8.62 -20.69
CA VAL A 53 18.42 9.35 -21.60
C VAL A 53 17.19 9.86 -20.86
N ASP A 54 16.58 10.93 -21.36
CA ASP A 54 15.29 11.40 -20.91
C ASP A 54 14.15 10.61 -21.56
N GLY A 55 12.99 10.54 -20.89
CA GLY A 55 11.78 9.92 -21.44
C GLY A 55 11.85 8.42 -21.62
N LEU A 56 12.78 7.71 -20.98
CA LEU A 56 12.92 6.25 -21.17
C LEU A 56 11.60 5.51 -20.93
N ASN A 57 10.84 5.86 -19.91
CA ASN A 57 9.52 5.31 -19.64
C ASN A 57 8.54 5.52 -20.82
N GLN A 58 8.59 6.71 -21.45
CA GLN A 58 7.69 7.12 -22.53
C GLN A 58 8.03 6.46 -23.87
N MET A 59 9.21 5.83 -23.99
CA MET A 59 9.61 5.08 -25.18
C MET A 59 8.92 3.74 -25.31
N PHE A 60 8.07 3.39 -24.35
CA PHE A 60 7.30 2.16 -24.32
C PHE A 60 5.82 2.47 -24.08
N ARG A 61 4.94 1.79 -24.82
CA ARG A 61 3.50 1.87 -24.65
C ARG A 61 2.92 0.52 -24.28
N VAL A 62 2.21 0.47 -23.18
CA VAL A 62 1.46 -0.72 -22.77
C VAL A 62 0.17 -0.81 -23.60
N GLN A 63 0.01 -1.91 -24.34
CA GLN A 63 -1.23 -2.21 -25.07
C GLN A 63 -2.12 -3.14 -24.25
N LYS A 64 -3.35 -2.71 -24.01
CA LYS A 64 -4.40 -3.58 -23.45
C LYS A 64 -5.18 -4.21 -24.60
N ASN A 65 -4.84 -5.44 -24.96
CA ASN A 65 -5.58 -6.19 -25.99
C ASN A 65 -6.93 -6.69 -25.44
N LYS A 66 -7.94 -6.81 -26.32
CA LYS A 66 -9.28 -7.35 -25.98
C LYS A 66 -9.21 -8.74 -25.32
N ASN A 67 -8.17 -9.52 -25.60
CA ASN A 67 -7.92 -10.86 -25.03
C ASN A 67 -7.19 -10.83 -23.67
N LYS A 68 -7.15 -9.71 -22.96
CA LYS A 68 -6.48 -9.52 -21.64
C LYS A 68 -4.96 -9.79 -21.63
N ARG A 69 -4.30 -10.04 -22.76
CA ARG A 69 -2.84 -10.08 -22.82
C ARG A 69 -2.29 -8.68 -23.00
N THR A 70 -1.44 -8.27 -22.07
CA THR A 70 -0.73 -7.01 -22.15
C THR A 70 0.43 -7.13 -23.13
N GLY A 71 0.42 -6.33 -24.19
CA GLY A 71 1.57 -6.15 -25.08
C GLY A 71 2.35 -4.89 -24.72
N ILE A 72 3.58 -4.80 -25.19
CA ILE A 72 4.40 -3.58 -25.06
C ILE A 72 4.91 -3.21 -26.44
N ASP A 73 4.56 -2.01 -26.91
CA ASP A 73 5.14 -1.43 -28.11
C ASP A 73 6.35 -0.59 -27.73
N ARG A 74 7.43 -0.80 -28.43
CA ARG A 74 8.57 0.12 -28.42
C ARG A 74 8.30 1.23 -29.44
N LEU A 75 8.31 2.47 -28.99
CA LEU A 75 7.99 3.65 -29.81
C LEU A 75 9.22 4.25 -30.51
N VAL A 76 10.41 3.70 -30.27
CA VAL A 76 11.67 4.11 -30.91
C VAL A 76 12.22 2.94 -31.74
N ASP A 77 12.68 3.22 -32.94
CA ASP A 77 13.20 2.18 -33.86
C ASP A 77 14.62 1.75 -33.50
N ASP A 78 15.47 2.72 -33.16
CA ASP A 78 16.86 2.48 -32.79
C ASP A 78 17.00 2.19 -31.28
N ARG A 79 17.58 1.04 -30.94
CA ARG A 79 17.85 0.64 -29.55
C ARG A 79 18.85 1.55 -28.85
N THR A 80 19.71 2.23 -29.58
CA THR A 80 20.67 3.18 -28.98
C THR A 80 19.98 4.34 -28.31
N GLN A 81 18.77 4.69 -28.76
CA GLN A 81 17.94 5.73 -28.12
C GLN A 81 17.46 5.36 -26.71
N LEU A 82 17.49 4.07 -26.34
CA LEU A 82 17.10 3.61 -25.00
C LEU A 82 18.17 3.91 -23.93
N GLY A 83 19.34 4.37 -24.34
CA GLY A 83 20.47 4.58 -23.44
C GLY A 83 21.06 3.30 -22.86
N ASP A 84 21.74 3.43 -21.74
CA ASP A 84 22.42 2.28 -21.10
C ASP A 84 21.43 1.30 -20.46
N ASN A 85 21.86 0.05 -20.41
CA ASN A 85 21.05 -1.04 -19.84
C ASN A 85 20.91 -0.88 -18.31
N LEU A 86 19.71 -0.66 -17.84
CA LEU A 86 19.36 -0.57 -16.42
C LEU A 86 19.10 -1.93 -15.75
N MET A 87 19.24 -3.03 -16.49
CA MET A 87 18.98 -4.36 -15.94
C MET A 87 20.26 -5.02 -15.43
N LYS A 88 20.08 -6.00 -14.54
CA LYS A 88 21.15 -6.84 -13.99
C LYS A 88 20.74 -8.30 -13.95
N SER A 89 21.61 -9.17 -14.46
CA SER A 89 21.48 -10.63 -14.33
C SER A 89 22.08 -11.11 -13.02
N ILE A 90 21.33 -11.92 -12.28
CA ILE A 90 21.77 -12.49 -11.01
C ILE A 90 21.71 -13.99 -11.10
N ASN A 91 22.88 -14.66 -11.00
CA ASN A 91 22.96 -16.11 -10.97
C ASN A 91 22.40 -16.63 -9.66
N LEU A 92 21.40 -17.51 -9.71
CA LEU A 92 20.70 -18.08 -8.57
C LEU A 92 20.80 -19.61 -8.53
N ALA A 93 21.74 -20.21 -9.26
CA ALA A 93 21.89 -21.66 -9.31
C ALA A 93 21.97 -22.29 -7.92
N HIS A 94 22.77 -21.69 -7.00
CA HIS A 94 22.92 -22.21 -5.63
C HIS A 94 21.64 -22.19 -4.80
N ILE A 95 20.74 -21.23 -5.02
CA ILE A 95 19.44 -21.17 -4.32
C ILE A 95 18.46 -22.16 -4.96
N VAL A 96 18.45 -22.23 -6.28
CA VAL A 96 17.60 -23.16 -7.05
C VAL A 96 17.94 -24.60 -6.71
N ASP A 97 19.24 -24.94 -6.66
CA ASP A 97 19.69 -26.28 -6.27
C ASP A 97 19.20 -26.66 -4.86
N LYS A 98 19.26 -25.72 -3.89
CA LYS A 98 18.73 -25.91 -2.54
C LYS A 98 17.22 -26.10 -2.49
N ILE A 99 16.47 -25.40 -3.35
CA ILE A 99 15.02 -25.57 -3.46
C ILE A 99 14.71 -26.97 -4.00
N ILE A 100 15.38 -27.39 -5.08
CA ILE A 100 15.16 -28.72 -5.70
C ILE A 100 15.59 -29.85 -4.75
N ALA A 101 16.59 -29.62 -3.91
CA ALA A 101 17.07 -30.57 -2.88
C ALA A 101 16.25 -30.54 -1.58
N ASP A 102 15.12 -29.84 -1.52
CA ASP A 102 14.24 -29.73 -0.34
C ASP A 102 14.84 -29.03 0.87
N GLU A 103 15.99 -28.32 0.73
CA GLU A 103 16.52 -27.49 1.82
C GLU A 103 15.61 -26.27 2.07
N PHE A 104 14.94 -25.78 1.03
CA PHE A 104 13.91 -24.76 1.12
C PHE A 104 12.58 -25.31 0.60
N LYS A 105 11.52 -25.21 1.40
CA LYS A 105 10.19 -25.74 1.03
C LYS A 105 9.20 -24.60 0.76
N TYR A 106 8.35 -24.78 -0.23
CA TYR A 106 7.24 -23.86 -0.49
C TYR A 106 6.13 -24.08 0.53
N TYR A 107 5.73 -25.33 0.68
CA TYR A 107 4.84 -25.81 1.74
C TYR A 107 5.68 -26.55 2.78
N ASP A 108 5.53 -26.22 4.05
CA ASP A 108 6.40 -26.73 5.12
C ASP A 108 6.44 -28.27 5.21
N HIS A 109 5.35 -28.93 4.78
CA HIS A 109 5.17 -30.38 4.85
C HIS A 109 5.43 -31.13 3.54
N LEU A 110 5.69 -30.43 2.40
CA LEU A 110 5.89 -31.04 1.09
C LEU A 110 7.26 -30.72 0.52
N GLY A 111 7.93 -31.74 -0.03
CA GLY A 111 9.10 -31.57 -0.86
C GLY A 111 8.76 -30.93 -2.21
N PHE A 112 9.77 -30.44 -2.93
CA PHE A 112 9.61 -29.72 -4.19
C PHE A 112 8.93 -30.55 -5.27
N GLU A 113 9.42 -31.80 -5.51
CA GLU A 113 8.81 -32.70 -6.50
C GLU A 113 7.42 -33.19 -6.07
N GLU A 114 7.21 -33.40 -4.78
CA GLU A 114 5.90 -33.79 -4.23
C GLU A 114 4.87 -32.69 -4.44
N ALA A 115 5.25 -31.42 -4.18
CA ALA A 115 4.39 -30.28 -4.44
C ALA A 115 4.02 -30.16 -5.93
N ILE A 116 4.98 -30.38 -6.85
CA ILE A 116 4.72 -30.39 -8.30
C ILE A 116 3.72 -31.50 -8.66
N LYS A 117 3.90 -32.72 -8.15
CA LYS A 117 2.98 -33.84 -8.40
C LYS A 117 1.58 -33.53 -7.92
N LEU A 118 1.47 -33.03 -6.68
CA LEU A 118 0.18 -32.63 -6.10
C LEU A 118 -0.52 -31.57 -6.96
N LEU A 119 0.18 -30.49 -7.32
CA LEU A 119 -0.38 -29.41 -8.13
C LEU A 119 -0.78 -29.87 -9.54
N LYS A 120 -0.01 -30.80 -10.13
CA LYS A 120 -0.37 -31.46 -11.40
C LYS A 120 -1.69 -32.23 -11.26
N GLU A 121 -1.84 -33.08 -10.22
CA GLU A 121 -3.06 -33.83 -9.96
C GLU A 121 -4.26 -32.91 -9.76
N VAL A 122 -4.10 -31.86 -8.94
CA VAL A 122 -5.11 -30.80 -8.76
C VAL A 122 -5.58 -30.23 -10.09
N ARG A 123 -4.62 -29.91 -10.98
CA ARG A 123 -4.94 -29.26 -12.25
C ARG A 123 -5.56 -30.22 -13.27
N LEU A 124 -5.08 -31.46 -13.36
CA LEU A 124 -5.56 -32.44 -14.35
C LEU A 124 -6.93 -33.03 -13.98
N ASN A 125 -7.12 -33.30 -12.72
CA ASN A 125 -8.30 -34.01 -12.23
C ASN A 125 -9.33 -33.07 -11.59
N ASN A 126 -9.08 -31.75 -11.65
CA ASN A 126 -9.92 -30.74 -10.99
C ASN A 126 -10.21 -31.07 -9.52
N ILE A 127 -9.22 -31.66 -8.84
CA ILE A 127 -9.32 -32.02 -7.43
C ILE A 127 -8.99 -30.78 -6.62
N TYR A 128 -9.83 -30.49 -5.63
CA TYR A 128 -9.53 -29.46 -4.63
C TYR A 128 -8.65 -30.06 -3.54
N PRO A 129 -7.39 -29.62 -3.38
CA PRO A 129 -6.58 -30.07 -2.26
C PRO A 129 -7.14 -29.53 -0.98
N ASN A 130 -7.10 -30.34 0.07
CA ASN A 130 -7.55 -29.93 1.39
C ASN A 130 -6.48 -29.04 2.05
N TRP A 131 -6.33 -27.82 1.52
CA TRP A 131 -5.45 -26.82 2.13
C TRP A 131 -6.04 -26.36 3.45
N GLU A 132 -5.26 -26.44 4.50
CA GLU A 132 -5.66 -25.87 5.78
C GLU A 132 -5.90 -24.36 5.65
N THR A 133 -7.04 -23.91 6.15
CA THR A 133 -7.32 -22.47 6.27
C THR A 133 -6.38 -21.87 7.30
N ALA A 134 -5.84 -20.69 7.02
CA ALA A 134 -4.97 -19.96 7.92
C ALA A 134 -5.39 -18.50 7.98
N PHE A 135 -5.36 -17.90 9.17
CA PHE A 135 -5.85 -16.52 9.37
C PHE A 135 -5.29 -15.52 8.37
N SER A 136 -3.95 -15.49 8.19
CA SER A 136 -3.30 -14.51 7.31
C SER A 136 -3.66 -14.69 5.82
N ALA A 137 -3.73 -15.94 5.36
CA ALA A 137 -4.08 -16.27 3.98
C ALA A 137 -5.56 -15.96 3.71
N CYS A 138 -6.46 -16.34 4.65
CA CYS A 138 -7.89 -16.13 4.51
C CYS A 138 -8.29 -14.65 4.66
N LYS A 139 -7.60 -13.89 5.52
CA LYS A 139 -7.80 -12.44 5.65
C LYS A 139 -7.56 -11.70 4.33
N ASN A 140 -6.51 -12.09 3.59
CA ASN A 140 -6.08 -11.47 2.35
C ASN A 140 -6.36 -12.36 1.12
N CYS A 141 -7.39 -13.19 1.17
CA CYS A 141 -7.70 -14.15 0.12
C CYS A 141 -8.03 -13.45 -1.20
N GLU A 142 -7.20 -13.66 -2.22
CA GLU A 142 -7.37 -13.10 -3.57
C GLU A 142 -8.60 -13.66 -4.31
N TYR A 143 -9.13 -14.79 -3.83
CA TYR A 143 -10.32 -15.47 -4.39
C TYR A 143 -11.59 -15.11 -3.62
N LYS A 144 -11.56 -14.13 -2.73
CA LYS A 144 -12.74 -13.62 -2.04
C LYS A 144 -13.49 -12.69 -2.98
N LEU A 145 -14.72 -13.04 -3.33
CA LEU A 145 -15.58 -12.19 -4.14
C LEU A 145 -16.32 -11.17 -3.29
N ASP A 146 -16.45 -9.95 -3.81
CA ASP A 146 -17.41 -8.99 -3.26
C ASP A 146 -18.83 -9.46 -3.56
N LYS A 147 -19.77 -9.19 -2.65
CA LYS A 147 -21.19 -9.56 -2.79
C LYS A 147 -21.87 -8.96 -4.05
N GLN A 148 -21.22 -8.01 -4.72
CA GLN A 148 -21.67 -7.40 -5.98
C GLN A 148 -21.11 -8.11 -7.24
N ALA A 149 -20.25 -9.11 -7.08
CA ALA A 149 -19.72 -9.85 -8.22
C ALA A 149 -20.82 -10.69 -8.89
N THR A 150 -20.75 -10.77 -10.21
CA THR A 150 -21.76 -11.38 -11.10
C THR A 150 -22.13 -12.80 -10.69
N HIS A 151 -23.41 -13.16 -10.83
CA HIS A 151 -24.09 -14.38 -10.37
C HIS A 151 -23.48 -15.75 -10.80
N HIS A 152 -22.36 -15.77 -11.51
CA HIS A 152 -21.72 -16.98 -12.03
C HIS A 152 -20.34 -17.29 -11.47
N GLN A 153 -19.86 -16.52 -10.50
CA GLN A 153 -18.53 -16.74 -9.91
C GLN A 153 -18.66 -17.32 -8.49
N LEU A 154 -17.88 -18.35 -8.22
CA LEU A 154 -17.76 -18.93 -6.88
C LEU A 154 -16.65 -18.21 -6.13
N SER A 155 -16.94 -17.79 -4.90
CA SER A 155 -15.94 -17.27 -3.98
C SER A 155 -15.08 -18.42 -3.46
N GLY A 156 -13.77 -18.37 -3.75
CA GLY A 156 -12.85 -19.38 -3.21
C GLY A 156 -12.76 -19.34 -1.69
N PHE A 157 -12.91 -18.16 -1.08
CA PHE A 157 -13.02 -18.03 0.39
C PHE A 157 -14.22 -18.82 0.93
N GLU A 158 -15.41 -18.63 0.36
CA GLU A 158 -16.63 -19.34 0.78
C GLU A 158 -16.48 -20.85 0.55
N TYR A 159 -15.95 -21.25 -0.61
CA TYR A 159 -15.72 -22.65 -0.92
C TYR A 159 -14.79 -23.32 0.11
N CYS A 160 -13.67 -22.69 0.49
CA CYS A 160 -12.76 -23.20 1.52
C CYS A 160 -13.47 -23.40 2.86
N PHE A 161 -14.22 -22.39 3.32
CA PHE A 161 -14.89 -22.44 4.62
C PHE A 161 -16.08 -23.41 4.63
N GLN A 162 -16.80 -23.57 3.52
CA GLN A 162 -17.82 -24.62 3.39
C GLN A 162 -17.21 -26.01 3.52
N LYS A 163 -16.08 -26.26 2.86
CA LYS A 163 -15.44 -27.59 2.87
C LYS A 163 -14.75 -27.95 4.17
N GLN A 164 -14.11 -26.98 4.83
CA GLN A 164 -13.28 -27.26 6.01
C GLN A 164 -13.99 -26.98 7.34
N HIS A 165 -14.92 -26.05 7.34
CA HIS A 165 -15.61 -25.61 8.56
C HIS A 165 -17.12 -25.83 8.51
N ASN A 166 -17.65 -26.40 7.40
CA ASN A 166 -19.09 -26.62 7.17
C ASN A 166 -19.90 -25.31 7.27
N TRP A 167 -19.31 -24.17 6.90
CA TRP A 167 -20.01 -22.90 6.92
C TRP A 167 -21.15 -22.88 5.90
N THR A 168 -22.27 -22.31 6.31
CA THR A 168 -23.45 -22.05 5.51
C THR A 168 -23.60 -20.53 5.31
N ASN A 169 -24.66 -20.13 4.63
CA ASN A 169 -25.00 -18.69 4.48
C ASN A 169 -25.19 -17.99 5.84
N ILE A 170 -25.50 -18.74 6.91
CA ILE A 170 -25.65 -18.19 8.26
C ILE A 170 -24.30 -17.69 8.75
N GLU A 171 -23.27 -18.55 8.69
CA GLU A 171 -21.91 -18.23 9.16
C GLU A 171 -21.25 -17.12 8.32
N PHE A 172 -21.47 -17.13 6.99
CA PHE A 172 -20.93 -16.09 6.10
C PHE A 172 -21.54 -14.70 6.34
N ASN A 173 -22.72 -14.62 6.96
CA ASN A 173 -23.35 -13.35 7.31
C ASN A 173 -23.01 -12.87 8.73
N LYS A 174 -22.35 -13.68 9.54
CA LYS A 174 -21.91 -13.29 10.89
C LYS A 174 -20.69 -12.36 10.82
N PRO A 175 -20.60 -11.33 11.69
CA PRO A 175 -19.37 -10.57 11.90
C PRO A 175 -18.23 -11.49 12.35
N ASN A 176 -17.09 -11.39 11.68
CA ASN A 176 -15.94 -12.25 11.93
C ASN A 176 -14.64 -11.47 12.10
N ILE A 177 -13.56 -12.15 12.51
CA ILE A 177 -12.29 -11.55 12.87
C ILE A 177 -11.47 -11.05 11.65
N PHE A 178 -11.81 -11.46 10.42
CA PHE A 178 -10.99 -11.15 9.25
C PHE A 178 -11.02 -9.67 8.87
N ASN A 179 -12.06 -8.92 9.23
CA ASN A 179 -12.18 -7.49 8.96
C ASN A 179 -11.82 -6.60 10.17
N VAL A 180 -11.37 -7.17 11.29
CA VAL A 180 -10.89 -6.37 12.42
C VAL A 180 -9.58 -5.70 12.04
N TRP A 181 -9.54 -4.38 12.23
CA TRP A 181 -8.38 -3.56 11.89
C TRP A 181 -7.12 -4.03 12.62
N ASP A 182 -6.03 -4.19 11.89
CA ASP A 182 -4.68 -4.57 12.39
C ASP A 182 -4.67 -5.75 13.39
N LEU A 183 -5.69 -6.63 13.33
CA LEU A 183 -5.74 -7.80 14.19
C LEU A 183 -4.71 -8.85 13.74
N ARG A 184 -3.91 -9.32 14.68
CA ARG A 184 -3.02 -10.48 14.55
C ARG A 184 -3.74 -11.73 15.06
N GLY A 185 -4.80 -12.13 14.35
CA GLY A 185 -5.78 -13.10 14.80
C GLY A 185 -5.39 -14.60 14.65
N LYS A 186 -4.11 -14.94 14.41
CA LYS A 186 -3.68 -16.34 14.22
C LYS A 186 -4.09 -17.23 15.39
N SER A 187 -3.77 -16.82 16.61
CA SER A 187 -4.09 -17.61 17.82
C SER A 187 -5.59 -17.77 18.03
N LEU A 188 -6.39 -16.73 17.78
CA LEU A 188 -7.85 -16.80 17.87
C LEU A 188 -8.42 -17.78 16.85
N PHE A 189 -7.93 -17.70 15.62
CA PHE A 189 -8.33 -18.58 14.55
C PHE A 189 -8.03 -20.06 14.87
N GLU A 190 -6.82 -20.35 15.37
CA GLU A 190 -6.41 -21.70 15.80
C GLU A 190 -7.22 -22.24 16.98
N GLN A 191 -7.77 -21.36 17.82
CA GLN A 191 -8.70 -21.70 18.91
C GLN A 191 -10.16 -21.83 18.45
N GLY A 192 -10.45 -21.64 17.16
CA GLY A 192 -11.80 -21.66 16.61
C GLY A 192 -12.64 -20.42 16.90
N LYS A 193 -12.05 -19.37 17.51
CA LYS A 193 -12.71 -18.07 17.79
C LYS A 193 -12.72 -17.21 16.52
N ILE A 194 -13.61 -17.51 15.61
CA ILE A 194 -13.67 -16.85 14.30
C ILE A 194 -14.73 -15.74 14.26
N PHE A 195 -15.81 -15.88 15.00
CA PHE A 195 -16.88 -14.89 15.03
C PHE A 195 -16.66 -13.88 16.16
N LYS A 196 -17.06 -12.62 15.92
CA LYS A 196 -16.93 -11.57 16.95
C LYS A 196 -17.79 -11.82 18.19
N GLU A 197 -18.89 -12.57 18.03
CA GLU A 197 -19.73 -13.00 19.15
C GLU A 197 -19.03 -13.95 20.13
N ASP A 198 -17.98 -14.66 19.67
CA ASP A 198 -17.20 -15.59 20.50
C ASP A 198 -16.07 -14.90 21.27
N LEU A 199 -15.84 -13.62 21.03
CA LEU A 199 -14.70 -12.88 21.61
C LEU A 199 -15.09 -12.18 22.90
N VAL A 200 -14.16 -12.24 23.85
CA VAL A 200 -14.17 -11.47 25.09
C VAL A 200 -12.96 -10.50 25.10
N GLU A 201 -13.01 -9.53 25.99
CA GLU A 201 -11.98 -8.49 26.10
C GLU A 201 -10.57 -9.07 26.29
N ASP A 202 -10.45 -10.14 27.09
CA ASP A 202 -9.19 -10.83 27.35
C ASP A 202 -8.56 -11.44 26.08
N ASP A 203 -9.35 -11.76 25.08
CA ASP A 203 -8.85 -12.26 23.79
C ASP A 203 -8.06 -11.21 23.02
N ILE A 204 -8.40 -9.94 23.21
CA ILE A 204 -7.75 -8.81 22.56
C ILE A 204 -6.57 -8.26 23.38
N LYS A 205 -6.55 -8.53 24.69
CA LYS A 205 -5.50 -8.08 25.64
C LYS A 205 -5.35 -6.56 25.59
N LEU A 206 -6.38 -5.86 26.01
CA LEU A 206 -6.42 -4.40 25.97
C LEU A 206 -5.17 -3.79 26.62
N LYS A 207 -4.63 -2.77 25.95
CA LYS A 207 -3.51 -1.97 26.41
C LYS A 207 -3.90 -0.50 26.27
N PRO A 208 -4.66 0.05 27.23
CA PRO A 208 -5.07 1.45 27.19
C PRO A 208 -3.87 2.38 27.10
N GLN A 209 -4.06 3.50 26.39
CA GLN A 209 -3.10 4.60 26.36
C GLN A 209 -3.72 5.89 26.89
N VAL A 210 -2.90 6.89 27.17
CA VAL A 210 -3.35 8.14 27.79
C VAL A 210 -4.11 9.02 26.79
N ASP A 211 -3.58 9.10 25.55
CA ASP A 211 -4.11 9.99 24.53
C ASP A 211 -4.69 9.14 23.38
N GLY A 212 -5.99 9.28 23.16
CA GLY A 212 -6.72 8.57 22.11
C GLY A 212 -6.84 7.06 22.33
N LEU A 213 -7.34 6.36 21.33
CA LEU A 213 -7.50 4.91 21.35
C LEU A 213 -6.19 4.19 20.99
N SER A 214 -5.73 3.33 21.87
CA SER A 214 -4.72 2.36 21.47
C SER A 214 -5.24 1.43 20.36
N ARG A 215 -4.31 0.73 19.69
CA ARG A 215 -4.66 -0.27 18.69
C ARG A 215 -5.66 -1.31 19.23
N THR A 216 -5.47 -1.79 20.46
CA THR A 216 -6.30 -2.86 21.05
C THR A 216 -7.65 -2.34 21.50
N GLU A 217 -7.75 -1.13 22.04
CA GLU A 217 -9.02 -0.48 22.37
C GLU A 217 -9.86 -0.25 21.10
N ARG A 218 -9.24 0.26 20.04
CA ARG A 218 -9.91 0.42 18.74
C ARG A 218 -10.42 -0.90 18.17
N GLN A 219 -9.64 -1.99 18.28
CA GLN A 219 -10.09 -3.33 17.89
C GLN A 219 -11.30 -3.78 18.70
N TRP A 220 -11.28 -3.54 20.01
CA TRP A 220 -12.38 -3.94 20.88
C TRP A 220 -13.66 -3.15 20.57
N ILE A 221 -13.59 -1.83 20.44
CA ILE A 221 -14.72 -1.01 20.00
C ILE A 221 -15.33 -1.50 18.70
N GLN A 222 -14.50 -1.85 17.73
CA GLN A 222 -14.98 -2.43 16.47
C GLN A 222 -15.71 -3.76 16.70
N ILE A 223 -15.18 -4.63 17.56
CA ILE A 223 -15.77 -5.92 17.86
C ILE A 223 -17.11 -5.74 18.56
N GLU A 224 -17.16 -4.94 19.61
CA GLU A 224 -18.39 -4.67 20.39
C GLU A 224 -19.49 -4.09 19.52
N LYS A 225 -19.22 -3.01 18.79
CA LYS A 225 -20.23 -2.37 17.94
C LYS A 225 -20.80 -3.33 16.89
N GLU A 226 -19.98 -4.14 16.26
CA GLU A 226 -20.46 -5.09 15.25
C GLU A 226 -21.18 -6.29 15.90
N ARG A 227 -20.73 -6.79 17.06
CA ARG A 227 -21.37 -7.83 17.84
C ARG A 227 -22.77 -7.41 18.29
N ASP A 228 -22.85 -6.21 18.85
CA ASP A 228 -24.07 -5.69 19.45
C ASP A 228 -24.99 -5.00 18.43
N LYS A 229 -24.57 -5.03 17.14
CA LYS A 229 -25.29 -4.38 16.00
C LYS A 229 -25.49 -2.88 16.22
N ASP A 230 -24.59 -2.26 16.98
CA ASP A 230 -24.57 -0.81 17.20
C ASP A 230 -24.01 -0.12 15.96
N THR A 231 -24.85 0.60 15.24
CA THR A 231 -24.51 1.35 14.03
C THR A 231 -24.03 2.77 14.30
N SER A 232 -24.09 3.23 15.56
CA SER A 232 -23.66 4.58 15.92
C SER A 232 -22.13 4.73 15.80
N PRO A 233 -21.62 5.91 15.41
CA PRO A 233 -20.19 6.17 15.46
C PRO A 233 -19.68 6.24 16.91
N TYR A 234 -18.42 5.88 17.10
CA TYR A 234 -17.65 6.26 18.29
C TYR A 234 -16.93 7.56 17.99
N PHE A 235 -17.00 8.51 18.90
CA PHE A 235 -16.24 9.75 18.83
C PHE A 235 -15.84 10.20 20.23
N ASP A 236 -14.55 10.20 20.52
CA ASP A 236 -13.98 10.81 21.71
C ASP A 236 -13.82 12.33 21.48
N LYS A 237 -14.90 13.05 21.77
CA LYS A 237 -14.93 14.50 21.59
C LYS A 237 -13.92 15.22 22.48
N ALA A 238 -13.78 14.81 23.75
CA ALA A 238 -12.89 15.46 24.69
C ALA A 238 -11.42 15.27 24.33
N GLY A 239 -11.02 14.06 23.98
CA GLY A 239 -9.67 13.77 23.50
C GLY A 239 -9.34 14.50 22.20
N PHE A 240 -10.29 14.57 21.27
CA PHE A 240 -10.12 15.32 20.02
C PHE A 240 -9.97 16.83 20.27
N GLU A 241 -10.79 17.43 21.16
CA GLU A 241 -10.69 18.86 21.52
C GLU A 241 -9.33 19.18 22.16
N GLU A 242 -8.82 18.30 23.02
CA GLU A 242 -7.49 18.45 23.61
C GLU A 242 -6.38 18.34 22.56
N ALA A 243 -6.44 17.35 21.69
CA ALA A 243 -5.45 17.15 20.62
C ALA A 243 -5.43 18.30 19.61
N SER A 244 -6.58 18.91 19.36
CA SER A 244 -6.73 19.98 18.37
C SER A 244 -6.55 21.39 18.93
N LYS A 245 -6.38 21.56 20.24
CA LYS A 245 -6.30 22.89 20.85
C LYS A 245 -5.16 23.78 20.37
N ASN A 246 -4.10 23.18 19.89
CA ASN A 246 -2.93 23.88 19.35
C ASN A 246 -2.95 24.00 17.81
N TRP A 247 -4.06 23.66 17.16
CA TRP A 247 -4.20 23.86 15.72
C TRP A 247 -4.55 25.31 15.43
N ASN A 248 -3.75 25.94 14.60
CA ASN A 248 -3.88 27.35 14.29
C ASN A 248 -4.47 27.54 12.88
N TYR A 249 -5.45 28.45 12.77
CA TYR A 249 -5.92 28.89 11.47
C TYR A 249 -4.88 29.82 10.78
N PRO A 250 -4.87 29.83 9.45
CA PRO A 250 -5.68 29.03 8.53
C PRO A 250 -5.25 27.55 8.52
N TYR A 251 -6.20 26.64 8.28
CA TYR A 251 -5.90 25.21 8.09
C TYR A 251 -5.53 24.95 6.63
N HIS A 252 -4.36 24.35 6.42
CA HIS A 252 -3.86 23.98 5.10
C HIS A 252 -4.04 22.49 4.87
N PHE A 253 -4.74 22.12 3.80
CA PHE A 253 -4.90 20.73 3.36
C PHE A 253 -4.12 20.53 2.08
N ILE A 254 -3.16 19.63 2.11
CA ILE A 254 -2.31 19.31 0.96
C ILE A 254 -2.51 17.87 0.52
N ASP A 255 -2.46 17.63 -0.80
CA ASP A 255 -2.56 16.31 -1.40
C ASP A 255 -1.60 16.22 -2.60
N PHE A 256 -0.79 15.15 -2.68
CA PHE A 256 0.26 14.98 -3.67
C PHE A 256 -0.05 13.86 -4.66
N GLU A 257 0.16 14.12 -5.95
CA GLU A 257 0.20 13.08 -6.96
C GLU A 257 1.64 12.79 -7.36
N THR A 258 1.98 11.50 -7.37
CA THR A 258 3.36 11.05 -7.53
C THR A 258 3.45 9.84 -8.44
N SER A 259 4.65 9.58 -8.95
CA SER A 259 4.95 8.40 -9.74
C SER A 259 6.20 7.69 -9.24
N ILE A 260 6.17 6.37 -9.30
CA ILE A 260 7.28 5.48 -9.03
C ILE A 260 7.30 4.36 -10.08
N VAL A 261 8.32 4.37 -10.94
CA VAL A 261 8.35 3.49 -12.13
C VAL A 261 9.70 2.78 -12.27
N PRO A 262 9.72 1.57 -12.87
CA PRO A 262 10.97 0.83 -13.10
C PRO A 262 11.86 1.48 -14.16
N LEU A 263 11.29 2.18 -15.14
CA LEU A 263 12.01 2.92 -16.17
C LEU A 263 11.89 4.42 -15.88
N PRO A 264 12.98 5.12 -15.51
CA PRO A 264 12.92 6.53 -15.15
C PRO A 264 12.40 7.43 -16.29
N PHE A 265 11.66 8.47 -15.93
CA PHE A 265 11.24 9.52 -16.86
C PHE A 265 12.39 10.46 -17.25
N HIS A 266 13.38 10.62 -16.36
CA HIS A 266 14.40 11.66 -16.49
C HIS A 266 15.80 11.06 -16.47
N LYS A 267 16.67 11.62 -17.32
CA LYS A 267 18.10 11.34 -17.33
C LYS A 267 18.72 11.60 -15.95
N GLY A 268 19.67 10.75 -15.56
CA GLY A 268 20.34 10.83 -14.26
C GLY A 268 19.55 10.28 -13.09
N ARG A 269 18.29 9.83 -13.29
CA ARG A 269 17.45 9.26 -12.24
C ARG A 269 17.50 7.74 -12.23
N THR A 270 17.25 7.17 -11.07
CA THR A 270 17.33 5.72 -10.85
C THR A 270 15.95 5.06 -10.95
N PRO A 271 15.88 3.76 -11.29
CA PRO A 271 14.65 2.99 -11.23
C PRO A 271 13.99 3.06 -9.84
N TYR A 272 12.66 3.21 -9.82
CA TYR A 272 11.83 3.35 -8.62
C TYR A 272 12.18 4.56 -7.74
N GLU A 273 12.75 5.59 -8.33
CA GLU A 273 12.89 6.89 -7.66
C GLU A 273 11.54 7.62 -7.66
N GLN A 274 11.22 8.25 -6.53
CA GLN A 274 9.96 9.00 -6.38
C GLN A 274 9.98 10.27 -7.23
N VAL A 275 8.90 10.50 -7.96
CA VAL A 275 8.66 11.71 -8.74
C VAL A 275 7.35 12.33 -8.28
N ALA A 276 7.42 13.52 -7.69
CA ALA A 276 6.26 14.32 -7.32
C ALA A 276 5.99 15.33 -8.42
N PHE A 277 4.85 15.23 -9.09
CA PHE A 277 4.56 16.06 -10.28
C PHE A 277 3.33 16.95 -10.12
N GLN A 278 2.55 16.77 -9.06
CA GLN A 278 1.37 17.59 -8.78
C GLN A 278 1.13 17.68 -7.27
N PHE A 279 0.68 18.84 -6.82
CA PHE A 279 -0.05 18.97 -5.56
C PHE A 279 -1.29 19.85 -5.73
N SER A 280 -2.26 19.65 -4.85
CA SER A 280 -3.35 20.59 -4.60
C SER A 280 -3.28 21.10 -3.16
N HIS A 281 -3.64 22.37 -2.96
CA HIS A 281 -3.63 23.01 -1.67
C HIS A 281 -4.93 23.77 -1.44
N HIS A 282 -5.64 23.38 -0.38
CA HIS A 282 -6.87 24.05 0.06
C HIS A 282 -6.66 24.71 1.42
N ILE A 283 -7.29 25.82 1.62
CA ILE A 283 -7.24 26.57 2.89
C ILE A 283 -8.66 26.64 3.50
N MET A 284 -8.76 26.32 4.77
CA MET A 284 -9.96 26.62 5.56
C MET A 284 -9.66 27.71 6.57
N HIS A 285 -10.37 28.81 6.45
CA HIS A 285 -10.29 29.96 7.35
C HIS A 285 -11.12 29.74 8.62
N GLU A 286 -10.82 30.49 9.68
CA GLU A 286 -11.52 30.41 10.97
C GLU A 286 -13.04 30.61 10.85
N ASN A 287 -13.49 31.44 9.91
CA ASN A 287 -14.92 31.64 9.62
C ASN A 287 -15.59 30.48 8.86
N GLY A 288 -14.85 29.38 8.62
CA GLY A 288 -15.34 28.20 7.92
C GLY A 288 -15.39 28.32 6.37
N ARG A 289 -14.86 29.42 5.79
CA ARG A 289 -14.68 29.55 4.34
C ARG A 289 -13.56 28.60 3.89
N VAL A 290 -13.82 27.80 2.87
CA VAL A 290 -12.85 26.90 2.22
C VAL A 290 -12.58 27.42 0.82
N GLU A 291 -11.33 27.45 0.42
CA GLU A 291 -10.91 27.82 -0.92
C GLU A 291 -9.79 26.92 -1.44
N HIS A 292 -9.74 26.72 -2.75
CA HIS A 292 -8.59 26.16 -3.44
C HIS A 292 -7.59 27.29 -3.63
N ALA A 293 -6.52 27.27 -2.83
CA ALA A 293 -5.59 28.38 -2.74
C ALA A 293 -4.44 28.30 -3.75
N ASN A 294 -3.84 27.12 -3.90
CA ASN A 294 -2.69 26.90 -4.76
C ASN A 294 -2.71 25.49 -5.36
N GLU A 295 -1.99 25.36 -6.47
CA GLU A 295 -1.77 24.10 -7.15
C GLU A 295 -0.45 24.12 -7.89
N TYR A 296 0.10 22.95 -8.17
CA TYR A 296 1.25 22.77 -9.05
C TYR A 296 1.05 21.52 -9.89
N VAL A 297 1.39 21.58 -11.15
CA VAL A 297 1.47 20.42 -12.02
C VAL A 297 2.61 20.60 -13.04
N ASN A 298 3.47 19.59 -13.12
CA ASN A 298 4.50 19.54 -14.16
C ASN A 298 4.32 18.28 -15.01
N VAL A 299 4.05 18.50 -16.29
CA VAL A 299 3.93 17.44 -17.31
C VAL A 299 4.93 17.64 -18.45
N LYS A 300 5.91 18.52 -18.28
CA LYS A 300 6.92 18.82 -19.31
C LYS A 300 7.89 17.64 -19.45
N PRO A 301 8.07 17.08 -20.65
CA PRO A 301 9.10 16.08 -20.89
C PRO A 301 10.50 16.63 -20.61
N GLY A 302 11.35 15.83 -19.96
CA GLY A 302 12.75 16.19 -19.68
C GLY A 302 12.98 17.00 -18.40
N ASP A 303 11.96 17.69 -17.87
CA ASP A 303 12.09 18.47 -16.65
C ASP A 303 11.82 17.62 -15.42
N PHE A 304 12.80 17.44 -14.54
CA PHE A 304 12.64 16.73 -13.27
C PHE A 304 11.89 17.61 -12.25
N PRO A 305 10.65 17.28 -11.88
CA PRO A 305 9.76 18.25 -11.23
C PRO A 305 10.01 18.47 -9.74
N ASN A 306 10.64 17.54 -9.03
CA ASN A 306 10.61 17.50 -7.56
C ASN A 306 11.12 18.77 -6.87
N PHE A 307 12.11 19.43 -7.44
CA PHE A 307 12.69 20.63 -6.80
C PHE A 307 11.82 21.86 -7.03
N GLU A 308 11.31 22.01 -8.24
CA GLU A 308 10.35 23.05 -8.58
C GLU A 308 9.03 22.83 -7.81
N PHE A 309 8.52 21.59 -7.76
CA PHE A 309 7.38 21.19 -6.92
C PHE A 309 7.54 21.65 -5.47
N THR A 310 8.73 21.43 -4.90
CA THR A 310 9.00 21.80 -3.50
C THR A 310 9.09 23.32 -3.34
N GLN A 311 9.62 24.03 -4.32
CA GLN A 311 9.66 25.50 -4.32
C GLN A 311 8.23 26.09 -4.33
N TYR A 312 7.36 25.60 -5.21
CA TYR A 312 5.96 26.05 -5.25
C TYR A 312 5.20 25.71 -3.96
N LEU A 313 5.49 24.52 -3.35
CA LEU A 313 4.90 24.15 -2.08
C LEU A 313 5.39 25.04 -0.93
N HIS A 314 6.68 25.36 -0.90
CA HIS A 314 7.28 26.34 0.03
C HIS A 314 6.56 27.68 -0.08
N ASP A 315 6.47 28.23 -1.30
CA ASP A 315 5.86 29.53 -1.56
C ASP A 315 4.37 29.53 -1.18
N ALA A 316 3.69 28.39 -1.27
CA ALA A 316 2.29 28.26 -0.86
C ALA A 316 2.08 28.22 0.66
N LEU A 317 3.10 27.83 1.44
CA LEU A 317 2.95 27.55 2.88
C LEU A 317 3.77 28.47 3.81
N VAL A 318 4.63 29.33 3.24
CA VAL A 318 5.56 30.17 4.03
C VAL A 318 4.93 31.44 4.60
N HIS A 319 3.73 31.82 4.14
CA HIS A 319 3.13 33.13 4.43
C HIS A 319 2.44 33.24 5.80
N ASP A 320 2.26 32.13 6.49
CA ASP A 320 1.63 32.08 7.83
C ASP A 320 2.11 30.85 8.61
N GLU A 321 1.63 30.74 9.86
CA GLU A 321 1.94 29.63 10.77
C GLU A 321 0.73 28.70 10.95
N GLY A 322 -0.18 28.65 9.99
CA GLY A 322 -1.34 27.78 10.01
C GLY A 322 -0.99 26.30 10.04
N THR A 323 -1.88 25.51 10.63
CA THR A 323 -1.68 24.06 10.75
C THR A 323 -1.82 23.37 9.39
N ILE A 324 -0.85 22.53 9.04
CA ILE A 324 -0.83 21.78 7.78
C ILE A 324 -1.35 20.36 8.02
N PHE A 325 -2.31 19.92 7.22
CA PHE A 325 -2.92 18.60 7.29
C PHE A 325 -2.59 17.76 6.08
N ARG A 326 -2.34 16.47 6.33
CA ARG A 326 -2.25 15.39 5.34
C ARG A 326 -3.14 14.23 5.76
N TYR A 327 -3.38 13.29 4.85
CA TYR A 327 -4.06 12.05 5.18
C TYR A 327 -3.15 10.85 4.96
N SER A 328 -2.72 10.20 6.06
CA SER A 328 -1.76 9.11 6.06
C SER A 328 -0.31 9.56 5.78
N THR A 329 0.59 8.63 5.45
CA THR A 329 2.05 8.86 5.46
C THR A 329 2.62 9.33 4.12
N HIS A 330 1.80 9.45 3.07
CA HIS A 330 2.28 9.63 1.71
C HIS A 330 3.11 10.90 1.53
N GLU A 331 2.55 12.06 1.87
CA GLU A 331 3.18 13.38 1.72
C GLU A 331 4.51 13.44 2.48
N ASN A 332 4.51 12.95 3.72
CA ASN A 332 5.72 12.88 4.53
C ASN A 332 6.80 11.98 3.89
N THR A 333 6.41 10.85 3.33
CA THR A 333 7.33 9.93 2.65
C THR A 333 7.93 10.57 1.41
N ILE A 334 7.14 11.30 0.63
CA ILE A 334 7.57 12.01 -0.57
C ILE A 334 8.55 13.14 -0.22
N LEU A 335 8.23 13.96 0.79
CA LEU A 335 9.12 15.04 1.24
C LEU A 335 10.47 14.48 1.73
N ASN A 336 10.49 13.36 2.46
CA ASN A 336 11.73 12.68 2.83
C ASN A 336 12.53 12.20 1.60
N ALA A 337 11.86 11.68 0.57
CA ALA A 337 12.51 11.29 -0.67
C ALA A 337 13.11 12.49 -1.42
N ILE A 338 12.36 13.59 -1.52
CA ILE A 338 12.82 14.83 -2.16
C ILE A 338 14.01 15.44 -1.39
N ARG A 339 13.96 15.47 -0.05
CA ARG A 339 15.09 15.89 0.78
C ARG A 339 16.37 15.12 0.44
N LYS A 340 16.27 13.79 0.34
CA LYS A 340 17.40 12.94 -0.05
C LYS A 340 17.94 13.29 -1.45
N GLN A 341 17.07 13.60 -2.40
CA GLN A 341 17.43 14.00 -3.75
C GLN A 341 18.10 15.39 -3.76
N LEU A 342 17.58 16.34 -2.97
CA LEU A 342 18.18 17.67 -2.80
C LEU A 342 19.59 17.59 -2.22
N LEU A 343 19.80 16.78 -1.17
CA LEU A 343 21.12 16.56 -0.57
C LEU A 343 22.15 16.06 -1.59
N ALA A 344 21.75 15.22 -2.53
CA ALA A 344 22.60 14.68 -3.59
C ALA A 344 22.72 15.61 -4.82
N SER A 345 22.03 16.73 -4.84
CA SER A 345 21.96 17.64 -5.99
C SER A 345 22.88 18.84 -5.86
N GLN A 346 23.02 19.60 -6.97
CA GLN A 346 23.64 20.92 -7.01
C GLN A 346 22.58 22.04 -7.23
N TYR A 347 21.33 21.78 -6.83
CA TYR A 347 20.24 22.75 -6.97
C TYR A 347 20.50 24.01 -6.15
N THR A 348 20.30 25.18 -6.73
CA THR A 348 20.70 26.47 -6.15
C THR A 348 20.03 26.73 -4.79
N PHE A 349 18.74 26.43 -4.66
CA PHE A 349 17.95 26.66 -3.45
C PHE A 349 17.87 25.46 -2.53
N LYS A 350 18.76 24.46 -2.69
CA LYS A 350 18.67 23.19 -1.94
C LYS A 350 18.68 23.36 -0.43
N VAL A 351 19.43 24.32 0.12
CA VAL A 351 19.54 24.52 1.57
C VAL A 351 18.22 25.01 2.12
N GLU A 352 17.63 26.00 1.50
CA GLU A 352 16.32 26.57 1.84
C GLU A 352 15.22 25.52 1.77
N LEU A 353 15.17 24.76 0.67
CA LEU A 353 14.15 23.72 0.50
C LEU A 353 14.31 22.54 1.47
N ILE A 354 15.53 22.17 1.83
CA ILE A 354 15.79 21.17 2.86
C ILE A 354 15.27 21.66 4.22
N GLN A 355 15.59 22.90 4.61
CA GLN A 355 15.11 23.52 5.85
C GLN A 355 13.57 23.57 5.89
N PHE A 356 12.97 23.97 4.77
CA PHE A 356 11.50 23.97 4.65
C PHE A 356 10.92 22.56 4.84
N ILE A 357 11.42 21.53 4.15
CA ILE A 357 10.96 20.16 4.32
C ILE A 357 11.08 19.72 5.79
N GLU A 358 12.22 20.01 6.43
CA GLU A 358 12.48 19.67 7.82
C GLU A 358 11.58 20.43 8.80
N SER A 359 11.05 21.63 8.43
CA SER A 359 10.16 22.42 9.27
C SER A 359 8.70 21.96 9.24
N ILE A 360 8.27 21.19 8.22
CA ILE A 360 6.87 20.74 8.07
C ILE A 360 6.69 19.22 8.11
N SER A 361 7.77 18.46 8.14
CA SER A 361 7.73 16.99 8.07
C SER A 361 8.59 16.34 9.14
N GLN A 362 8.35 15.06 9.41
CA GLN A 362 9.16 14.28 10.32
C GLN A 362 10.02 13.26 9.58
N ALA A 363 11.20 12.99 10.12
CA ALA A 363 12.10 11.96 9.61
C ALA A 363 11.46 10.57 9.70
N THR A 364 11.65 9.74 8.67
CA THR A 364 11.22 8.34 8.69
C THR A 364 12.28 7.45 9.36
N GLN A 365 11.91 6.23 9.76
CA GLN A 365 12.86 5.26 10.34
C GLN A 365 14.05 4.92 9.44
N HIS A 366 13.98 5.23 8.14
CA HIS A 366 15.04 4.97 7.16
C HIS A 366 15.81 6.22 6.76
N THR A 367 15.50 7.37 7.39
CA THR A 367 16.14 8.64 7.07
C THR A 367 17.56 8.68 7.64
N ALA A 368 18.54 8.86 6.76
CA ALA A 368 19.90 9.13 7.18
C ALA A 368 19.96 10.56 7.76
N ASN A 369 20.58 10.72 8.93
CA ASN A 369 20.62 11.98 9.67
C ASN A 369 19.22 12.54 9.95
N PRO A 370 18.43 11.89 10.82
CA PRO A 370 17.08 12.33 11.14
C PRO A 370 17.13 13.67 11.90
N TRP A 371 16.10 14.49 11.65
CA TRP A 371 15.88 15.74 12.38
C TRP A 371 14.79 15.55 13.44
N PRO A 372 14.76 16.40 14.47
CA PRO A 372 13.69 16.37 15.46
C PRO A 372 12.34 16.72 14.83
N VAL A 373 11.26 16.21 15.42
CA VAL A 373 9.90 16.56 14.96
C VAL A 373 9.69 18.06 15.17
N PRO A 374 9.39 18.84 14.11
CA PRO A 374 9.20 20.27 14.22
C PRO A 374 7.82 20.63 14.80
N GLU A 375 7.69 21.84 15.32
CA GLU A 375 6.40 22.35 15.83
C GLU A 375 5.32 22.40 14.74
N ARG A 376 5.69 22.79 13.51
CA ARG A 376 4.79 22.85 12.36
C ARG A 376 4.72 21.52 11.58
N ASN A 377 5.02 20.39 12.23
CA ASN A 377 4.88 19.08 11.57
C ASN A 377 3.44 18.88 11.09
N MET A 378 3.31 18.38 9.86
CA MET A 378 2.00 18.07 9.29
C MET A 378 1.20 17.13 10.19
N VAL A 379 -0.02 17.50 10.52
CA VAL A 379 -0.98 16.67 11.27
C VAL A 379 -1.51 15.58 10.34
N ASP A 380 -1.40 14.32 10.76
CA ASP A 380 -1.95 13.17 10.04
C ASP A 380 -3.40 12.89 10.43
N LEU A 381 -4.35 13.31 9.59
CA LEU A 381 -5.77 13.09 9.85
C LEU A 381 -6.15 11.59 9.91
N CYS A 382 -5.37 10.70 9.31
CA CYS A 382 -5.60 9.27 9.45
C CYS A 382 -5.30 8.78 10.88
N GLU A 383 -4.26 9.31 11.52
CA GLU A 383 -3.97 9.02 12.94
C GLU A 383 -5.05 9.63 13.84
N VAL A 384 -5.46 10.89 13.61
CA VAL A 384 -6.58 11.53 14.33
C VAL A 384 -7.86 10.67 14.27
N ILE A 385 -8.18 10.12 13.08
CA ILE A 385 -9.32 9.20 12.95
C ILE A 385 -9.10 7.92 13.76
N LYS A 386 -7.89 7.38 13.77
CA LYS A 386 -7.58 6.16 14.54
C LYS A 386 -7.71 6.39 16.04
N ASP A 387 -7.31 7.54 16.52
CA ASP A 387 -7.24 7.84 17.94
C ASP A 387 -8.60 8.23 18.51
N TYR A 388 -9.44 8.94 17.74
CA TYR A 388 -10.64 9.57 18.32
C TYR A 388 -11.96 9.18 17.65
N PHE A 389 -11.93 8.47 16.51
CA PHE A 389 -13.15 8.19 15.74
C PHE A 389 -13.19 6.79 15.17
N TYR A 390 -14.33 6.11 15.30
CA TYR A 390 -14.62 4.87 14.58
C TYR A 390 -16.08 4.86 14.10
N HIS A 391 -16.30 4.36 12.89
CA HIS A 391 -17.65 4.17 12.34
C HIS A 391 -17.83 2.72 11.82
N PRO A 392 -18.90 1.99 12.22
CA PRO A 392 -19.10 0.59 11.81
C PRO A 392 -19.15 0.37 10.31
N LEU A 393 -19.68 1.32 9.53
CA LEU A 393 -19.72 1.24 8.06
C LEU A 393 -18.34 1.20 7.39
N THR A 394 -17.27 1.59 8.09
CA THR A 394 -15.90 1.50 7.57
C THR A 394 -15.35 0.07 7.59
N LYS A 395 -15.98 -0.84 8.34
CA LYS A 395 -15.57 -2.24 8.51
C LYS A 395 -14.07 -2.38 8.86
N GLY A 396 -13.59 -1.52 9.76
CA GLY A 396 -12.21 -1.48 10.21
C GLY A 396 -11.22 -0.77 9.27
N SER A 397 -11.63 -0.25 8.14
CA SER A 397 -10.76 0.55 7.28
C SER A 397 -10.67 1.99 7.78
N ASN A 398 -9.45 2.55 7.83
CA ASN A 398 -9.21 3.96 8.14
C ASN A 398 -8.92 4.79 6.87
N SER A 399 -9.08 4.20 5.69
CA SER A 399 -8.93 4.94 4.43
C SER A 399 -9.99 6.03 4.31
N ILE A 400 -9.60 7.22 3.85
CA ILE A 400 -10.52 8.33 3.59
C ILE A 400 -11.67 7.90 2.65
N LYS A 401 -11.41 6.97 1.70
CA LYS A 401 -12.41 6.39 0.78
C LYS A 401 -13.47 5.54 1.48
N LYS A 402 -13.29 5.19 2.76
CA LYS A 402 -14.28 4.48 3.58
C LYS A 402 -14.82 5.37 4.70
N VAL A 403 -13.98 6.19 5.30
CA VAL A 403 -14.36 7.09 6.41
C VAL A 403 -15.28 8.20 5.91
N LEU A 404 -14.92 8.88 4.83
CA LEU A 404 -15.73 9.99 4.29
C LEU A 404 -17.14 9.55 3.85
N PRO A 405 -17.33 8.48 3.07
CA PRO A 405 -18.65 7.97 2.76
C PRO A 405 -19.46 7.55 3.99
N ALA A 406 -18.81 6.95 5.01
CA ALA A 406 -19.51 6.57 6.25
C ALA A 406 -20.03 7.81 6.99
N ILE A 407 -19.24 8.87 7.12
CA ILE A 407 -19.66 10.15 7.73
C ILE A 407 -20.76 10.80 6.88
N LEU A 408 -20.58 10.90 5.56
CA LEU A 408 -21.56 11.49 4.65
C LEU A 408 -22.90 10.77 4.69
N SER A 409 -22.93 9.44 4.84
CA SER A 409 -24.18 8.66 4.88
C SER A 409 -24.96 8.80 6.19
N THR A 410 -24.33 9.27 7.26
CA THR A 410 -24.92 9.27 8.61
C THR A 410 -25.07 10.66 9.25
N SER A 411 -24.30 11.67 8.79
CA SER A 411 -24.35 13.03 9.35
C SER A 411 -25.25 13.93 8.52
N THR A 412 -26.42 14.25 9.04
CA THR A 412 -27.34 15.21 8.40
C THR A 412 -26.73 16.62 8.27
N PHE A 413 -25.91 17.03 9.22
CA PHE A 413 -25.18 18.30 9.14
C PHE A 413 -24.20 18.34 7.97
N ILE A 414 -23.37 17.29 7.80
CA ILE A 414 -22.41 17.19 6.71
C ILE A 414 -23.14 17.06 5.35
N GLN A 415 -24.23 16.29 5.30
CA GLN A 415 -25.08 16.18 4.11
C GLN A 415 -25.65 17.54 3.70
N ALA A 416 -26.23 18.29 4.64
CA ALA A 416 -26.79 19.61 4.35
C ALA A 416 -25.74 20.61 3.81
N LYS A 417 -24.49 20.50 4.28
CA LYS A 417 -23.40 21.42 3.91
C LYS A 417 -22.70 21.00 2.62
N TYR A 418 -22.47 19.70 2.38
CA TYR A 418 -21.54 19.19 1.37
C TYR A 418 -22.14 18.20 0.35
N SER A 419 -23.43 17.82 0.45
CA SER A 419 -24.04 16.88 -0.49
C SER A 419 -24.57 17.51 -1.80
N LYS A 420 -24.17 18.72 -2.10
CA LYS A 420 -24.52 19.35 -3.38
C LYS A 420 -23.67 18.75 -4.50
N ASP A 421 -24.28 18.45 -5.62
CA ASP A 421 -23.74 17.64 -6.74
C ASP A 421 -22.33 18.02 -7.26
N CYS A 422 -21.90 19.26 -7.07
CA CYS A 422 -20.60 19.71 -7.60
C CYS A 422 -19.36 19.17 -6.85
N LEU A 423 -19.49 18.61 -5.64
CA LEU A 423 -18.34 18.09 -4.87
C LEU A 423 -18.14 16.58 -5.05
N LEU A 424 -19.11 15.85 -5.58
CA LEU A 424 -19.01 14.41 -5.83
C LEU A 424 -18.31 14.09 -7.17
N TYR A 425 -18.12 15.09 -8.04
CA TYR A 425 -17.54 14.93 -9.38
C TYR A 425 -16.12 15.48 -9.55
N THR A 426 -15.55 16.08 -8.53
CA THR A 426 -14.18 16.57 -8.64
C THR A 426 -13.19 15.41 -8.44
N SER A 427 -12.87 14.80 -9.55
CA SER A 427 -11.82 13.82 -9.79
C SER A 427 -12.15 12.38 -9.39
N PRO A 428 -12.57 11.53 -10.35
CA PRO A 428 -12.26 10.12 -10.23
C PRO A 428 -10.72 10.02 -10.20
N SER A 429 -10.19 9.63 -9.04
CA SER A 429 -8.77 9.28 -8.97
C SER A 429 -8.47 8.23 -10.05
N PRO A 430 -7.38 8.35 -10.83
CA PRO A 430 -6.97 7.32 -11.80
C PRO A 430 -6.83 5.92 -11.20
N ARG A 431 -6.93 5.78 -9.87
CA ARG A 431 -6.91 4.51 -9.13
C ARG A 431 -8.30 3.86 -9.01
N ASP A 432 -9.38 4.57 -9.31
CA ASP A 432 -10.73 4.05 -9.12
C ASP A 432 -11.23 3.19 -10.30
N ASP A 433 -10.49 3.16 -11.41
CA ASP A 433 -10.76 2.36 -12.61
C ASP A 433 -9.98 1.02 -12.66
N ARG A 434 -9.51 0.50 -11.52
CA ARG A 434 -8.80 -0.79 -11.46
C ARG A 434 -9.60 -1.87 -10.76
#